data_3375eedead8b0bc869f35539422d3f15
#
_entry.id   3375eedead8b0bc869f35539422d3f15
#
_cell.length_a   1.000
_cell.length_b   1.000
_cell.length_c   1.000
_cell.angle_alpha   90.00
_cell.angle_beta   90.00
_cell.angle_gamma   90.00
#
_symmetry.space_group_name_H-M   'P 1'
#
loop_
_entity.id
_entity.type
_entity.pdbx_description
1 polymer ?
#
loop_
_entity_poly.entity_id
_entity_poly.type
_entity_poly.pdbx_seq_one_letter_code
_entity_poly.pdbx_strand_id
1 'polypeptide(L)'
;LFRSPVSVIVPTFRERENLPGLAERLGRLRDRCGLELEVLVLDDDSRDGTEAWVRAEAPDFVRLLIRTEGSLEPGSDEARIQRLGGRPRGLSPAVIDGLSMARHEVLVVMDADLSHPPEKIPSLVLALEAGQQMVIGSRYVPGGSTDDDWGFFRWLNSKVATALARPFTDAKDPMSGFFALRRSDFERARELNPVGYKVGLELIVKCSLENVGEVPIHFTDRVLGQSKLTLKEQLAYLRHLRRLYMFRYATWSSFVQFALVGASGVVVNLTFVTLFALAGSPEWLALLSGILTSIVSNFALNWRFTFPDARMRGTRGVLQQFAGFVGASSVGASLQYGLALLLVRSFPALPLQVAALAGIAAGMVVNYAINRYFVFKTKHPPRPKKRGV
;
A
#
# COMPACT_ATOMS: atom_id res chain seq x y z
N LEU A 1 -13.08 -33.44 -6.45
CA LEU A 1 -11.63 -33.60 -6.28
C LEU A 1 -10.96 -32.31 -6.73
N PHE A 2 -10.28 -31.66 -5.82
CA PHE A 2 -9.49 -30.46 -6.10
C PHE A 2 -8.29 -30.86 -6.98
N ARG A 3 -7.99 -30.06 -8.00
CA ARG A 3 -6.93 -30.38 -8.98
C ARG A 3 -5.56 -29.87 -8.58
N SER A 4 -5.52 -28.89 -7.69
CA SER A 4 -4.29 -28.16 -7.39
C SER A 4 -3.88 -28.33 -5.93
N PRO A 5 -2.63 -28.71 -5.64
CA PRO A 5 -2.09 -28.73 -4.30
C PRO A 5 -2.00 -27.32 -3.72
N VAL A 6 -2.17 -27.20 -2.39
CA VAL A 6 -2.36 -25.92 -1.68
C VAL A 6 -1.28 -25.74 -0.61
N SER A 7 -0.63 -24.58 -0.60
CA SER A 7 0.18 -24.12 0.53
C SER A 7 -0.58 -23.07 1.32
N VAL A 8 -0.82 -23.32 2.61
CA VAL A 8 -1.43 -22.37 3.55
C VAL A 8 -0.33 -21.67 4.33
N ILE A 9 -0.23 -20.35 4.16
CA ILE A 9 0.74 -19.47 4.78
C ILE A 9 0.12 -18.87 6.04
N VAL A 10 0.71 -19.17 7.20
CA VAL A 10 0.21 -18.76 8.52
C VAL A 10 1.29 -17.96 9.23
N PRO A 11 1.25 -16.62 9.14
CA PRO A 11 2.16 -15.77 9.89
C PRO A 11 1.84 -15.80 11.38
N THR A 12 2.86 -15.93 12.24
CA THR A 12 2.69 -16.06 13.69
C THR A 12 3.65 -15.18 14.49
N PHE A 13 3.16 -14.70 15.61
CA PHE A 13 3.99 -14.14 16.68
C PHE A 13 3.30 -14.36 18.02
N ARG A 14 3.81 -15.31 18.82
CA ARG A 14 3.26 -15.77 20.11
C ARG A 14 1.86 -16.37 19.98
N GLU A 15 1.70 -17.25 18.99
CA GLU A 15 0.43 -17.92 18.68
C GLU A 15 0.47 -19.44 18.97
N ARG A 16 1.42 -19.90 19.81
CA ARG A 16 1.62 -21.31 20.11
C ARG A 16 0.33 -22.03 20.54
N GLU A 17 -0.52 -21.36 21.30
CA GLU A 17 -1.78 -21.94 21.82
C GLU A 17 -2.82 -22.21 20.73
N ASN A 18 -2.82 -21.43 19.66
CA ASN A 18 -3.78 -21.53 18.56
C ASN A 18 -3.37 -22.57 17.51
N LEU A 19 -2.06 -22.82 17.35
CA LEU A 19 -1.53 -23.66 16.27
C LEU A 19 -2.03 -25.11 16.29
N PRO A 20 -2.14 -25.83 17.42
CA PRO A 20 -2.66 -27.20 17.43
C PRO A 20 -4.09 -27.31 16.92
N GLY A 21 -4.98 -26.41 17.37
CA GLY A 21 -6.36 -26.36 16.93
C GLY A 21 -6.51 -26.03 15.44
N LEU A 22 -5.67 -25.09 14.94
CA LEU A 22 -5.63 -24.77 13.52
C LEU A 22 -5.15 -25.97 12.68
N ALA A 23 -4.05 -26.63 13.10
CA ALA A 23 -3.51 -27.78 12.41
C ALA A 23 -4.50 -28.95 12.37
N GLU A 24 -5.24 -29.18 13.46
CA GLU A 24 -6.29 -30.21 13.52
C GLU A 24 -7.44 -29.90 12.53
N ARG A 25 -7.91 -28.63 12.47
CA ARG A 25 -8.97 -28.23 11.52
C ARG A 25 -8.52 -28.36 10.07
N LEU A 26 -7.27 -27.97 9.77
CA LEU A 26 -6.66 -28.11 8.44
C LEU A 26 -6.44 -29.58 8.08
N GLY A 27 -6.04 -30.43 9.02
CA GLY A 27 -5.93 -31.88 8.83
C GLY A 27 -7.26 -32.53 8.48
N ARG A 28 -8.33 -32.22 9.26
CA ARG A 28 -9.70 -32.67 8.96
C ARG A 28 -10.17 -32.21 7.59
N LEU A 29 -9.85 -30.99 7.19
CA LEU A 29 -10.17 -30.46 5.86
C LEU A 29 -9.42 -31.22 4.76
N ARG A 30 -8.11 -31.43 4.92
CA ARG A 30 -7.27 -32.22 4.02
C ARG A 30 -7.87 -33.60 3.76
N ASP A 31 -8.20 -34.32 4.82
CA ASP A 31 -8.68 -35.70 4.73
C ASP A 31 -10.09 -35.77 4.11
N ARG A 32 -10.98 -34.82 4.48
CA ARG A 32 -12.34 -34.75 3.94
C ARG A 32 -12.36 -34.42 2.43
N CYS A 33 -11.51 -33.51 2.01
CA CYS A 33 -11.51 -32.99 0.65
C CYS A 33 -10.51 -33.70 -0.28
N GLY A 34 -9.64 -34.53 0.26
CA GLY A 34 -8.54 -35.16 -0.50
C GLY A 34 -7.54 -34.12 -1.03
N LEU A 35 -7.31 -33.05 -0.27
CA LEU A 35 -6.39 -31.96 -0.65
C LEU A 35 -4.94 -32.36 -0.37
N GLU A 36 -4.06 -32.18 -1.35
CA GLU A 36 -2.63 -32.13 -1.09
C GLU A 36 -2.31 -30.79 -0.43
N LEU A 37 -1.97 -30.80 0.86
CA LEU A 37 -1.88 -29.64 1.72
C LEU A 37 -0.50 -29.49 2.36
N GLU A 38 0.11 -28.32 2.24
CA GLU A 38 1.22 -27.83 3.05
C GLU A 38 0.74 -26.68 3.93
N VAL A 39 1.11 -26.68 5.21
CA VAL A 39 0.92 -25.54 6.12
C VAL A 39 2.27 -24.98 6.49
N LEU A 40 2.50 -23.73 6.12
CA LEU A 40 3.76 -23.02 6.34
C LEU A 40 3.56 -21.98 7.44
N VAL A 41 4.06 -22.28 8.63
CA VAL A 41 4.04 -21.39 9.81
C VAL A 41 5.24 -20.45 9.72
N LEU A 42 5.01 -19.15 9.69
CA LEU A 42 6.04 -18.10 9.62
C LEU A 42 6.16 -17.42 11.00
N ASP A 43 7.11 -17.84 11.80
CA ASP A 43 7.27 -17.34 13.15
C ASP A 43 8.35 -16.25 13.26
N ASP A 44 8.00 -15.10 13.82
CA ASP A 44 8.90 -13.96 14.02
C ASP A 44 9.77 -14.11 15.29
N ASP A 45 10.38 -15.31 15.48
CA ASP A 45 11.24 -15.66 16.62
C ASP A 45 10.54 -15.41 17.97
N SER A 46 9.32 -15.96 18.11
CA SER A 46 8.47 -15.72 19.29
C SER A 46 8.95 -16.41 20.56
N ARG A 47 9.73 -17.48 20.44
CA ARG A 47 10.29 -18.27 21.55
C ARG A 47 9.25 -18.71 22.58
N ASP A 48 8.06 -19.05 22.10
CA ASP A 48 6.89 -19.41 22.90
C ASP A 48 6.63 -20.92 22.96
N GLY A 49 7.55 -21.73 22.43
CA GLY A 49 7.41 -23.17 22.34
C GLY A 49 6.87 -23.68 21.01
N THR A 50 6.60 -22.82 20.04
CA THR A 50 6.14 -23.21 18.69
C THR A 50 7.10 -24.19 18.02
N GLU A 51 8.42 -23.95 18.11
CA GLU A 51 9.43 -24.84 17.54
C GLU A 51 9.38 -26.24 18.17
N ALA A 52 9.29 -26.32 19.51
CA ALA A 52 9.19 -27.59 20.23
C ALA A 52 7.95 -28.37 19.82
N TRP A 53 6.83 -27.70 19.66
CA TRP A 53 5.59 -28.30 19.19
C TRP A 53 5.71 -28.85 17.77
N VAL A 54 6.28 -28.09 16.83
CA VAL A 54 6.47 -28.55 15.45
C VAL A 54 7.36 -29.78 15.39
N ARG A 55 8.39 -29.84 16.23
CA ARG A 55 9.32 -30.97 16.29
C ARG A 55 8.67 -32.24 16.83
N ALA A 56 7.84 -32.13 17.88
CA ALA A 56 7.34 -33.27 18.64
C ALA A 56 5.92 -33.72 18.25
N GLU A 57 5.03 -32.78 17.91
CA GLU A 57 3.58 -33.05 17.89
C GLU A 57 2.90 -32.64 16.57
N ALA A 58 3.46 -31.68 15.82
CA ALA A 58 2.77 -31.18 14.63
C ALA A 58 2.68 -32.24 13.52
N PRO A 59 1.55 -32.27 12.78
CA PRO A 59 1.39 -33.16 11.61
C PRO A 59 2.46 -32.94 10.54
N ASP A 60 2.72 -33.96 9.71
CA ASP A 60 3.78 -33.96 8.69
C ASP A 60 3.62 -32.86 7.64
N PHE A 61 2.40 -32.43 7.37
CA PHE A 61 2.12 -31.35 6.42
C PHE A 61 2.42 -29.96 6.95
N VAL A 62 2.83 -29.82 8.23
CA VAL A 62 3.21 -28.56 8.88
C VAL A 62 4.70 -28.34 8.81
N ARG A 63 5.12 -27.21 8.28
CA ARG A 63 6.51 -26.72 8.26
C ARG A 63 6.61 -25.40 9.01
N LEU A 64 7.75 -25.16 9.63
CA LEU A 64 8.04 -23.93 10.39
C LEU A 64 9.21 -23.17 9.76
N LEU A 65 8.98 -21.88 9.49
CA LEU A 65 10.02 -20.92 9.13
C LEU A 65 10.18 -19.91 10.26
N ILE A 66 11.29 -19.99 10.98
CA ILE A 66 11.63 -19.03 12.03
C ILE A 66 12.39 -17.87 11.40
N ARG A 67 11.88 -16.66 11.55
CA ARG A 67 12.41 -15.44 10.94
C ARG A 67 13.10 -14.59 12.00
N THR A 68 14.38 -14.29 11.81
CA THR A 68 15.17 -13.51 12.76
C THR A 68 15.76 -12.26 12.08
N GLU A 69 15.95 -11.18 12.86
CA GLU A 69 16.62 -9.96 12.38
C GLU A 69 18.14 -10.13 12.29
N GLY A 70 18.70 -11.03 13.10
CA GLY A 70 20.13 -11.35 13.10
C GLY A 70 20.56 -12.25 11.96
N SER A 71 21.88 -12.33 11.73
CA SER A 71 22.49 -13.36 10.87
C SER A 71 22.37 -14.75 11.53
N LEU A 72 22.31 -15.78 10.68
CA LEU A 72 22.24 -17.17 11.14
C LEU A 72 23.63 -17.82 11.10
N GLU A 73 23.88 -18.68 12.07
CA GLU A 73 24.98 -19.63 11.99
C GLU A 73 24.64 -20.75 10.98
N PRO A 74 25.60 -21.18 10.16
CA PRO A 74 25.39 -22.28 9.21
C PRO A 74 25.01 -23.58 9.91
N GLY A 75 24.02 -24.32 9.41
CA GLY A 75 23.72 -25.70 9.84
C GLY A 75 22.60 -25.89 10.84
N SER A 76 21.73 -24.91 11.02
CA SER A 76 20.62 -24.99 11.98
C SER A 76 19.29 -25.50 11.41
N ASP A 77 19.26 -25.91 10.13
CA ASP A 77 18.01 -26.33 9.47
C ASP A 77 17.74 -27.82 9.66
N GLU A 78 16.49 -28.15 9.93
CA GLU A 78 15.92 -29.49 9.98
C GLU A 78 14.92 -29.67 8.83
N ALA A 79 14.51 -30.90 8.53
CA ALA A 79 13.62 -31.19 7.38
C ALA A 79 12.32 -30.38 7.36
N ARG A 80 11.77 -30.04 8.54
CA ARG A 80 10.51 -29.28 8.69
C ARG A 80 10.68 -27.92 9.37
N ILE A 81 11.87 -27.59 9.83
CA ILE A 81 12.16 -26.34 10.54
C ILE A 81 13.32 -25.65 9.84
N GLN A 82 13.07 -24.46 9.30
CA GLN A 82 14.08 -23.62 8.63
C GLN A 82 14.18 -22.27 9.32
N ARG A 83 15.39 -21.70 9.32
CA ARG A 83 15.64 -20.38 9.87
C ARG A 83 16.01 -19.39 8.76
N LEU A 84 15.42 -18.21 8.82
CA LEU A 84 15.68 -17.12 7.87
C LEU A 84 16.27 -15.92 8.62
N GLY A 85 17.55 -15.66 8.40
CA GLY A 85 18.27 -14.52 8.99
C GLY A 85 18.09 -13.22 8.18
N GLY A 86 18.36 -12.07 8.85
CA GLY A 86 18.30 -10.76 8.21
C GLY A 86 16.89 -10.34 7.74
N ARG A 87 15.85 -10.90 8.36
CA ARG A 87 14.46 -10.64 7.98
C ARG A 87 13.80 -9.63 8.91
N PRO A 88 13.21 -8.52 8.38
CA PRO A 88 12.47 -7.59 9.22
C PRO A 88 11.24 -8.26 9.82
N ARG A 89 10.96 -8.00 11.09
CA ARG A 89 9.76 -8.50 11.75
C ARG A 89 8.50 -7.85 11.24
N GLY A 90 7.39 -8.54 11.39
CA GLY A 90 6.04 -8.04 11.10
C GLY A 90 5.25 -8.92 10.14
N LEU A 91 3.92 -8.79 10.21
CA LEU A 91 2.98 -9.63 9.47
C LEU A 91 3.25 -9.62 7.96
N SER A 92 3.37 -8.44 7.36
CA SER A 92 3.52 -8.33 5.92
C SER A 92 4.81 -8.93 5.37
N PRO A 93 6.00 -8.68 5.95
CA PRO A 93 7.21 -9.39 5.55
C PRO A 93 7.11 -10.91 5.75
N ALA A 94 6.46 -11.37 6.84
CA ALA A 94 6.25 -12.80 7.07
C ALA A 94 5.42 -13.44 5.95
N VAL A 95 4.30 -12.81 5.57
CA VAL A 95 3.46 -13.30 4.47
C VAL A 95 4.24 -13.38 3.15
N ILE A 96 5.07 -12.37 2.82
CA ILE A 96 5.86 -12.37 1.58
C ILE A 96 6.91 -13.48 1.59
N ASP A 97 7.60 -13.68 2.70
CA ASP A 97 8.55 -14.78 2.84
C ASP A 97 7.81 -16.12 2.68
N GLY A 98 6.65 -16.28 3.31
CA GLY A 98 5.82 -17.47 3.17
C GLY A 98 5.36 -17.75 1.75
N LEU A 99 4.85 -16.74 1.05
CA LEU A 99 4.45 -16.85 -0.36
C LEU A 99 5.63 -17.26 -1.26
N SER A 100 6.84 -16.77 -0.96
CA SER A 100 8.05 -17.09 -1.70
C SER A 100 8.57 -18.50 -1.43
N MET A 101 8.41 -19.01 -0.20
CA MET A 101 8.96 -20.30 0.29
C MET A 101 7.96 -21.45 0.22
N ALA A 102 6.70 -21.17 -0.05
CA ALA A 102 5.66 -22.16 -0.25
C ALA A 102 5.99 -23.09 -1.43
N ARG A 103 5.50 -24.34 -1.46
CA ARG A 103 5.85 -25.33 -2.48
C ARG A 103 4.84 -25.44 -3.61
N HIS A 104 3.57 -25.16 -3.31
CA HIS A 104 2.47 -25.42 -4.25
C HIS A 104 2.08 -24.21 -5.08
N GLU A 105 1.31 -24.44 -6.14
CA GLU A 105 0.84 -23.38 -7.06
C GLU A 105 -0.27 -22.53 -6.45
N VAL A 106 -1.15 -23.13 -5.63
CA VAL A 106 -2.19 -22.39 -4.93
C VAL A 106 -1.67 -21.98 -3.57
N LEU A 107 -1.65 -20.67 -3.33
CA LEU A 107 -1.16 -20.03 -2.11
C LEU A 107 -2.36 -19.44 -1.36
N VAL A 108 -2.56 -19.84 -0.12
CA VAL A 108 -3.61 -19.33 0.77
C VAL A 108 -2.95 -18.66 1.95
N VAL A 109 -3.34 -17.44 2.28
CA VAL A 109 -2.88 -16.71 3.47
C VAL A 109 -4.02 -16.65 4.48
N MET A 110 -3.74 -16.94 5.74
CA MET A 110 -4.70 -16.83 6.84
C MET A 110 -3.99 -16.57 8.17
N ASP A 111 -4.71 -15.97 9.13
CA ASP A 111 -4.20 -15.76 10.48
C ASP A 111 -4.27 -17.06 11.32
N ALA A 112 -3.42 -17.16 12.35
CA ALA A 112 -3.34 -18.32 13.24
C ALA A 112 -4.45 -18.36 14.33
N ASP A 113 -5.09 -17.23 14.60
CA ASP A 113 -5.99 -16.98 15.74
C ASP A 113 -7.41 -17.55 15.57
N LEU A 114 -7.62 -18.39 14.55
CA LEU A 114 -8.89 -19.03 14.21
C LEU A 114 -10.04 -18.08 13.82
N SER A 115 -9.76 -16.79 13.67
CA SER A 115 -10.74 -15.81 13.19
C SER A 115 -11.15 -16.04 11.73
N HIS A 116 -10.25 -16.67 10.95
CA HIS A 116 -10.49 -17.09 9.58
C HIS A 116 -10.90 -18.57 9.54
N PRO A 117 -12.06 -18.92 8.94
CA PRO A 117 -12.52 -20.31 8.87
C PRO A 117 -11.75 -21.12 7.83
N PRO A 118 -10.90 -22.11 8.24
CA PRO A 118 -10.14 -22.94 7.29
C PRO A 118 -11.06 -23.72 6.33
N GLU A 119 -12.28 -24.01 6.75
CA GLU A 119 -13.31 -24.74 5.98
C GLU A 119 -13.72 -23.99 4.71
N LYS A 120 -13.37 -22.73 4.57
CA LYS A 120 -13.61 -21.92 3.35
C LYS A 120 -12.47 -22.01 2.33
N ILE A 121 -11.34 -22.61 2.66
CA ILE A 121 -10.22 -22.82 1.71
C ILE A 121 -10.68 -23.50 0.43
N PRO A 122 -11.48 -24.58 0.47
CA PRO A 122 -12.00 -25.20 -0.76
C PRO A 122 -12.78 -24.24 -1.66
N SER A 123 -13.59 -23.35 -1.08
CA SER A 123 -14.33 -22.36 -1.86
C SER A 123 -13.42 -21.30 -2.49
N LEU A 124 -12.34 -20.91 -1.81
CA LEU A 124 -11.31 -20.01 -2.38
C LEU A 124 -10.60 -20.70 -3.56
N VAL A 125 -10.21 -21.96 -3.40
CA VAL A 125 -9.52 -22.74 -4.45
C VAL A 125 -10.42 -22.91 -5.68
N LEU A 126 -11.68 -23.31 -5.50
CA LEU A 126 -12.65 -23.45 -6.58
C LEU A 126 -12.84 -22.14 -7.37
N ALA A 127 -12.90 -21.00 -6.68
CA ALA A 127 -13.02 -19.71 -7.35
C ALA A 127 -11.76 -19.36 -8.14
N LEU A 128 -10.55 -19.72 -7.66
CA LEU A 128 -9.31 -19.60 -8.44
C LEU A 128 -9.35 -20.51 -9.67
N GLU A 129 -9.81 -21.77 -9.53
CA GLU A 129 -9.94 -22.70 -10.65
C GLU A 129 -10.96 -22.22 -11.69
N ALA A 130 -11.98 -21.46 -11.25
CA ALA A 130 -12.97 -20.81 -12.12
C ALA A 130 -12.43 -19.57 -12.87
N GLY A 131 -11.14 -19.21 -12.69
CA GLY A 131 -10.48 -18.16 -13.46
C GLY A 131 -10.23 -16.86 -12.71
N GLN A 132 -10.54 -16.78 -11.41
CA GLN A 132 -10.12 -15.66 -10.59
C GLN A 132 -8.60 -15.66 -10.42
N GLN A 133 -7.96 -14.49 -10.38
CA GLN A 133 -6.52 -14.34 -10.14
C GLN A 133 -6.18 -14.31 -8.64
N MET A 134 -7.09 -13.71 -7.86
CA MET A 134 -7.05 -13.71 -6.41
C MET A 134 -8.47 -13.86 -5.88
N VAL A 135 -8.64 -14.54 -4.76
CA VAL A 135 -9.94 -14.70 -4.10
C VAL A 135 -9.80 -14.31 -2.64
N ILE A 136 -10.68 -13.46 -2.17
CA ILE A 136 -10.69 -12.92 -0.80
C ILE A 136 -11.81 -13.57 0.00
N GLY A 137 -11.52 -14.03 1.21
CA GLY A 137 -12.53 -14.36 2.21
C GLY A 137 -13.12 -13.05 2.76
N SER A 138 -14.35 -12.73 2.32
CA SER A 138 -14.97 -11.43 2.51
C SER A 138 -16.08 -11.46 3.56
N ARG A 139 -16.07 -10.47 4.44
CA ARG A 139 -17.11 -10.22 5.45
C ARG A 139 -18.30 -9.42 4.91
N TYR A 140 -18.11 -8.78 3.73
CA TYR A 140 -19.03 -7.75 3.23
C TYR A 140 -19.78 -8.15 1.95
N VAL A 141 -19.63 -9.37 1.50
CA VAL A 141 -20.46 -9.94 0.43
C VAL A 141 -21.68 -10.66 1.02
N PRO A 142 -22.76 -10.90 0.24
CA PRO A 142 -23.92 -11.65 0.72
C PRO A 142 -23.52 -13.01 1.31
N GLY A 143 -23.95 -13.29 2.55
CA GLY A 143 -23.54 -14.47 3.32
C GLY A 143 -22.26 -14.32 4.14
N GLY A 144 -21.58 -13.18 4.03
CA GLY A 144 -20.46 -12.82 4.90
C GLY A 144 -20.97 -12.08 6.15
N SER A 145 -20.26 -12.22 7.28
CA SER A 145 -20.63 -11.60 8.56
C SER A 145 -19.41 -11.44 9.48
N THR A 146 -19.61 -10.66 10.53
CA THR A 146 -18.69 -10.52 11.68
C THR A 146 -19.50 -10.72 12.95
N ASP A 147 -18.85 -11.04 14.07
CA ASP A 147 -19.52 -11.01 15.37
C ASP A 147 -20.07 -9.60 15.67
N ASP A 148 -21.16 -9.51 16.40
CA ASP A 148 -22.02 -8.32 16.54
C ASP A 148 -21.38 -7.13 17.30
N ASP A 149 -20.26 -7.30 17.98
CA ASP A 149 -19.62 -6.28 18.84
C ASP A 149 -18.68 -5.28 18.12
N TRP A 150 -18.83 -5.10 16.81
CA TRP A 150 -18.05 -4.12 16.09
C TRP A 150 -18.51 -2.68 16.39
N GLY A 151 -17.82 -1.99 17.28
CA GLY A 151 -18.08 -0.59 17.59
C GLY A 151 -18.09 0.31 16.34
N PHE A 152 -18.96 1.33 16.34
CA PHE A 152 -19.18 2.28 15.23
C PHE A 152 -17.87 2.82 14.62
N PHE A 153 -16.87 3.17 15.43
CA PHE A 153 -15.58 3.69 14.95
C PHE A 153 -14.78 2.65 14.15
N ARG A 154 -14.81 1.38 14.53
CA ARG A 154 -14.14 0.28 13.82
C ARG A 154 -14.80 0.05 12.45
N TRP A 155 -16.14 0.05 12.43
CA TRP A 155 -16.93 -0.04 11.20
C TRP A 155 -16.64 1.14 10.25
N LEU A 156 -16.71 2.40 10.74
CA LEU A 156 -16.45 3.60 9.96
C LEU A 156 -15.02 3.58 9.37
N ASN A 157 -14.03 3.25 10.18
CA ASN A 157 -12.64 3.16 9.74
C ASN A 157 -12.46 2.10 8.64
N SER A 158 -13.12 0.94 8.75
CA SER A 158 -13.11 -0.09 7.71
C SER A 158 -13.76 0.40 6.41
N LYS A 159 -14.89 1.12 6.49
CA LYS A 159 -15.56 1.70 5.32
C LYS A 159 -14.72 2.77 4.63
N VAL A 160 -14.10 3.67 5.40
CA VAL A 160 -13.17 4.68 4.87
C VAL A 160 -11.96 4.01 4.22
N ALA A 161 -11.36 3.02 4.86
CA ALA A 161 -10.24 2.28 4.30
C ALA A 161 -10.60 1.59 2.98
N THR A 162 -11.76 0.95 2.91
CA THR A 162 -12.29 0.33 1.69
C THR A 162 -12.54 1.37 0.59
N ALA A 163 -13.17 2.51 0.92
CA ALA A 163 -13.43 3.58 -0.04
C ALA A 163 -12.14 4.13 -0.66
N LEU A 164 -11.10 4.30 0.15
CA LEU A 164 -9.78 4.74 -0.31
C LEU A 164 -9.07 3.69 -1.19
N ALA A 165 -9.41 2.41 -1.07
CA ALA A 165 -8.88 1.32 -1.90
C ALA A 165 -9.64 1.12 -3.23
N ARG A 166 -10.85 1.70 -3.38
CA ARG A 166 -11.71 1.55 -4.56
C ARG A 166 -11.03 1.78 -5.92
N PRO A 167 -10.13 2.77 -6.09
CA PRO A 167 -9.44 2.96 -7.37
C PRO A 167 -8.51 1.81 -7.77
N PHE A 168 -8.24 0.87 -6.87
CA PHE A 168 -7.37 -0.29 -7.13
C PHE A 168 -8.14 -1.58 -7.36
N THR A 169 -9.34 -1.72 -6.77
CA THR A 169 -10.12 -2.96 -6.82
C THR A 169 -11.59 -2.73 -6.50
N ASP A 170 -12.46 -3.51 -7.15
CA ASP A 170 -13.89 -3.54 -6.86
C ASP A 170 -14.24 -4.47 -5.69
N ALA A 171 -13.29 -5.19 -5.13
CA ALA A 171 -13.52 -6.05 -3.97
C ALA A 171 -14.14 -5.26 -2.79
N LYS A 172 -15.11 -5.86 -2.12
CA LYS A 172 -15.81 -5.25 -0.97
C LYS A 172 -15.00 -5.30 0.30
N ASP A 173 -14.11 -6.30 0.42
CA ASP A 173 -13.23 -6.51 1.59
C ASP A 173 -11.73 -6.61 1.21
N PRO A 174 -11.15 -5.58 0.58
CA PRO A 174 -9.75 -5.62 0.15
C PRO A 174 -8.74 -5.61 1.31
N MET A 175 -9.25 -5.50 2.55
CA MET A 175 -8.45 -5.45 3.78
C MET A 175 -8.40 -6.77 4.52
N SER A 176 -9.10 -7.80 4.03
CA SER A 176 -9.06 -9.13 4.65
C SER A 176 -7.66 -9.74 4.59
N GLY A 177 -7.24 -10.36 5.68
CA GLY A 177 -6.02 -11.17 5.77
C GLY A 177 -6.19 -12.59 5.22
N PHE A 178 -7.41 -12.98 4.88
CA PHE A 178 -7.72 -14.30 4.35
C PHE A 178 -7.96 -14.24 2.84
N PHE A 179 -7.02 -14.75 2.08
CA PHE A 179 -7.09 -14.73 0.62
C PHE A 179 -6.29 -15.87 0.00
N ALA A 180 -6.61 -16.18 -1.25
CA ALA A 180 -5.88 -17.13 -2.07
C ALA A 180 -5.48 -16.51 -3.40
N LEU A 181 -4.31 -16.90 -3.94
CA LEU A 181 -3.82 -16.52 -5.27
C LEU A 181 -2.92 -17.62 -5.84
N ARG A 182 -2.64 -17.56 -7.16
CA ARG A 182 -1.66 -18.48 -7.76
C ARG A 182 -0.24 -17.97 -7.57
N ARG A 183 0.71 -18.90 -7.44
CA ARG A 183 2.14 -18.59 -7.45
C ARG A 183 2.54 -17.81 -8.70
N SER A 184 2.07 -18.25 -9.86
CA SER A 184 2.33 -17.58 -11.14
C SER A 184 1.82 -16.13 -11.20
N ASP A 185 0.79 -15.76 -10.42
CA ASP A 185 0.32 -14.40 -10.24
C ASP A 185 1.19 -13.63 -9.24
N PHE A 186 1.59 -14.27 -8.14
CA PHE A 186 2.49 -13.70 -7.15
C PHE A 186 3.88 -13.37 -7.74
N GLU A 187 4.44 -14.24 -8.55
CA GLU A 187 5.76 -14.05 -9.19
C GLU A 187 5.80 -12.87 -10.17
N ARG A 188 4.65 -12.34 -10.56
CA ARG A 188 4.56 -11.08 -11.31
C ARG A 188 4.75 -9.84 -10.44
N ALA A 189 4.79 -10.00 -9.12
CA ALA A 189 4.93 -8.89 -8.19
C ALA A 189 6.23 -8.14 -8.42
N ARG A 190 6.15 -6.80 -8.43
CA ARG A 190 7.30 -5.91 -8.54
C ARG A 190 7.48 -5.16 -7.24
N GLU A 191 8.71 -5.19 -6.71
CA GLU A 191 9.11 -4.34 -5.58
C GLU A 191 8.12 -4.35 -4.41
N LEU A 192 7.77 -5.55 -3.92
CA LEU A 192 6.91 -5.68 -2.74
C LEU A 192 7.58 -4.98 -1.55
N ASN A 193 6.88 -4.01 -0.98
CA ASN A 193 7.33 -3.26 0.17
C ASN A 193 6.11 -2.94 1.06
N PRO A 194 5.50 -3.97 1.64
CA PRO A 194 4.28 -3.80 2.41
C PRO A 194 4.53 -3.01 3.70
N VAL A 195 3.52 -2.22 4.06
CA VAL A 195 3.51 -1.46 5.30
C VAL A 195 2.29 -1.88 6.12
N GLY A 196 2.51 -2.38 7.32
CA GLY A 196 1.44 -2.80 8.22
C GLY A 196 0.77 -4.12 7.81
N TYR A 197 -0.55 -4.21 7.95
CA TYR A 197 -1.33 -5.45 7.81
C TYR A 197 -2.01 -5.64 6.44
N LYS A 198 -1.69 -4.84 5.43
CA LYS A 198 -2.47 -4.72 4.19
C LYS A 198 -1.79 -5.36 2.98
N VAL A 199 -1.26 -6.57 3.14
CA VAL A 199 -0.54 -7.31 2.09
C VAL A 199 -1.44 -7.59 0.90
N GLY A 200 -2.70 -8.00 1.12
CA GLY A 200 -3.63 -8.34 0.04
C GLY A 200 -3.81 -7.20 -0.97
N LEU A 201 -4.03 -5.95 -0.47
CA LEU A 201 -4.16 -4.79 -1.35
C LEU A 201 -2.86 -4.50 -2.12
N GLU A 202 -1.70 -4.67 -1.50
CA GLU A 202 -0.43 -4.50 -2.20
C GLU A 202 -0.25 -5.52 -3.31
N LEU A 203 -0.59 -6.79 -3.07
CA LEU A 203 -0.54 -7.84 -4.08
C LEU A 203 -1.48 -7.52 -5.26
N ILE A 204 -2.72 -7.10 -4.99
CA ILE A 204 -3.66 -6.70 -6.05
C ILE A 204 -3.02 -5.64 -6.97
N VAL A 205 -2.41 -4.62 -6.39
CA VAL A 205 -1.83 -3.50 -7.16
C VAL A 205 -0.52 -3.88 -7.83
N LYS A 206 0.39 -4.54 -7.10
CA LYS A 206 1.76 -4.83 -7.56
C LYS A 206 1.85 -6.02 -8.50
N CYS A 207 0.97 -7.01 -8.36
CA CYS A 207 0.82 -8.11 -9.31
C CYS A 207 -0.11 -7.74 -10.48
N SER A 208 -0.73 -6.55 -10.46
CA SER A 208 -1.71 -6.09 -11.48
C SER A 208 -2.87 -7.08 -11.64
N LEU A 209 -3.47 -7.49 -10.52
CA LEU A 209 -4.60 -8.41 -10.53
C LEU A 209 -5.88 -7.64 -10.89
N GLU A 210 -6.52 -8.01 -11.98
CA GLU A 210 -7.73 -7.37 -12.50
C GLU A 210 -9.00 -8.15 -12.12
N ASN A 211 -8.86 -9.48 -11.95
CA ASN A 211 -9.98 -10.37 -11.64
C ASN A 211 -9.86 -10.89 -10.20
N VAL A 212 -10.46 -10.13 -9.25
CA VAL A 212 -10.45 -10.45 -7.81
C VAL A 212 -11.84 -10.90 -7.38
N GLY A 213 -11.96 -12.18 -7.01
CA GLY A 213 -13.20 -12.78 -6.51
C GLY A 213 -13.33 -12.64 -4.99
N GLU A 214 -14.54 -12.85 -4.48
CA GLU A 214 -14.82 -12.85 -3.05
C GLU A 214 -15.70 -14.05 -2.66
N VAL A 215 -15.34 -14.70 -1.56
CA VAL A 215 -16.11 -15.80 -0.95
C VAL A 215 -16.60 -15.34 0.41
N PRO A 216 -17.89 -15.53 0.75
CA PRO A 216 -18.41 -15.12 2.05
C PRO A 216 -17.80 -15.93 3.18
N ILE A 217 -17.34 -15.24 4.22
CA ILE A 217 -16.86 -15.82 5.46
C ILE A 217 -17.59 -15.22 6.65
N HIS A 218 -17.73 -16.01 7.71
CA HIS A 218 -18.02 -15.49 9.03
C HIS A 218 -16.68 -15.26 9.74
N PHE A 219 -16.41 -14.02 10.12
CA PHE A 219 -15.20 -13.64 10.83
C PHE A 219 -15.51 -13.60 12.32
N THR A 220 -14.90 -14.52 13.07
CA THR A 220 -15.04 -14.60 14.51
C THR A 220 -14.07 -13.65 15.18
N ASP A 221 -14.49 -12.94 16.23
CA ASP A 221 -13.54 -12.14 17.01
C ASP A 221 -12.51 -13.07 17.70
N ARG A 222 -11.29 -12.55 17.83
CA ARG A 222 -10.16 -13.30 18.39
C ARG A 222 -10.50 -13.84 19.77
N VAL A 223 -10.24 -15.11 19.99
CA VAL A 223 -10.43 -15.76 21.30
C VAL A 223 -9.45 -15.17 22.33
N LEU A 224 -8.24 -14.75 21.90
CA LEU A 224 -7.21 -14.16 22.72
C LEU A 224 -6.59 -12.95 22.00
N GLY A 225 -6.49 -11.80 22.69
CA GLY A 225 -5.78 -10.60 22.19
C GLY A 225 -6.67 -9.38 21.94
N GLN A 226 -6.14 -8.18 22.16
CA GLN A 226 -6.84 -6.90 21.92
C GLN A 226 -6.46 -6.33 20.55
N SER A 227 -7.46 -5.95 19.75
CA SER A 227 -7.28 -5.22 18.50
C SER A 227 -6.82 -3.78 18.81
N LYS A 228 -5.56 -3.48 18.50
CA LYS A 228 -4.98 -2.14 18.71
C LYS A 228 -5.09 -1.32 17.40
N LEU A 229 -6.25 -0.72 17.12
CA LEU A 229 -6.35 0.33 16.11
C LEU A 229 -5.72 1.62 16.67
N THR A 230 -4.43 1.78 16.49
CA THR A 230 -3.71 2.97 16.92
C THR A 230 -3.64 4.02 15.80
N LEU A 231 -3.49 5.29 16.16
CA LEU A 231 -3.24 6.38 15.20
C LEU A 231 -2.01 6.08 14.32
N LYS A 232 -1.00 5.40 14.88
CA LYS A 232 0.20 4.96 14.16
C LYS A 232 -0.13 4.02 13.00
N GLU A 233 -1.08 3.10 13.18
CA GLU A 233 -1.53 2.16 12.12
C GLU A 233 -2.33 2.87 11.03
N GLN A 234 -3.17 3.83 11.39
CA GLN A 234 -3.89 4.66 10.42
C GLN A 234 -2.93 5.47 9.56
N LEU A 235 -1.93 6.11 10.16
CA LEU A 235 -0.88 6.84 9.44
C LEU A 235 -0.02 5.91 8.58
N ALA A 236 0.27 4.69 9.05
CA ALA A 236 0.97 3.66 8.26
C ALA A 236 0.14 3.27 7.03
N TYR A 237 -1.18 3.09 7.18
CA TYR A 237 -2.08 2.81 6.07
C TYR A 237 -2.13 3.94 5.04
N LEU A 238 -2.24 5.20 5.47
CA LEU A 238 -2.21 6.35 4.55
C LEU A 238 -0.89 6.44 3.78
N ARG A 239 0.24 6.16 4.43
CA ARG A 239 1.56 6.08 3.75
C ARG A 239 1.59 4.92 2.74
N HIS A 240 1.01 3.78 3.10
CA HIS A 240 0.90 2.63 2.21
C HIS A 240 0.05 2.97 0.97
N LEU A 241 -1.15 3.51 1.16
CA LEU A 241 -2.01 3.97 0.07
C LEU A 241 -1.29 4.96 -0.85
N ARG A 242 -0.63 5.98 -0.27
CA ARG A 242 0.14 6.94 -1.05
C ARG A 242 1.17 6.24 -1.96
N ARG A 243 1.88 5.22 -1.45
CA ARG A 243 2.84 4.43 -2.26
C ARG A 243 2.15 3.69 -3.38
N LEU A 244 1.00 3.06 -3.13
CA LEU A 244 0.22 2.36 -4.15
C LEU A 244 -0.32 3.31 -5.22
N TYR A 245 -0.83 4.49 -4.83
CA TYR A 245 -1.23 5.53 -5.77
C TYR A 245 -0.05 6.03 -6.62
N MET A 246 1.10 6.26 -6.01
CA MET A 246 2.32 6.63 -6.74
C MET A 246 2.80 5.54 -7.69
N PHE A 247 2.61 4.27 -7.34
CA PHE A 247 2.95 3.14 -8.21
C PHE A 247 1.96 3.00 -9.39
N ARG A 248 0.67 2.96 -9.12
CA ARG A 248 -0.37 2.70 -10.14
C ARG A 248 -0.66 3.92 -11.02
N TYR A 249 -0.70 5.11 -10.41
CA TYR A 249 -1.11 6.37 -11.03
C TYR A 249 -0.04 7.44 -10.89
N ALA A 250 1.22 7.11 -11.16
CA ALA A 250 2.39 7.96 -10.88
C ALA A 250 2.24 9.41 -11.39
N THR A 251 1.73 9.59 -12.62
CA THR A 251 1.57 10.93 -13.21
C THR A 251 0.49 11.73 -12.49
N TRP A 252 -0.67 11.12 -12.27
CA TRP A 252 -1.80 11.79 -11.63
C TRP A 252 -1.54 12.08 -10.15
N SER A 253 -0.96 11.12 -9.44
CA SER A 253 -0.60 11.29 -8.03
C SER A 253 0.46 12.37 -7.82
N SER A 254 1.47 12.43 -8.68
CA SER A 254 2.47 13.51 -8.59
C SER A 254 1.89 14.88 -8.98
N PHE A 255 0.93 14.93 -9.92
CA PHE A 255 0.21 16.15 -10.23
C PHE A 255 -0.61 16.68 -9.05
N VAL A 256 -1.39 15.81 -8.42
CA VAL A 256 -2.17 16.17 -7.22
C VAL A 256 -1.25 16.64 -6.08
N GLN A 257 -0.15 15.92 -5.84
CA GLN A 257 0.84 16.36 -4.82
C GLN A 257 1.44 17.72 -5.16
N PHE A 258 1.81 17.95 -6.43
CA PHE A 258 2.33 19.23 -6.89
C PHE A 258 1.33 20.37 -6.65
N ALA A 259 0.05 20.14 -6.96
CA ALA A 259 -1.02 21.11 -6.72
C ALA A 259 -1.22 21.40 -5.22
N LEU A 260 -1.21 20.37 -4.37
CA LEU A 260 -1.32 20.54 -2.91
C LEU A 260 -0.13 21.31 -2.33
N VAL A 261 1.08 21.05 -2.82
CA VAL A 261 2.28 21.83 -2.46
C VAL A 261 2.13 23.28 -2.90
N GLY A 262 1.65 23.52 -4.13
CA GLY A 262 1.36 24.89 -4.62
C GLY A 262 0.36 25.62 -3.72
N ALA A 263 -0.73 24.94 -3.33
CA ALA A 263 -1.72 25.51 -2.41
C ALA A 263 -1.12 25.82 -1.01
N SER A 264 -0.27 24.94 -0.47
CA SER A 264 0.44 25.21 0.79
C SER A 264 1.37 26.42 0.69
N GLY A 265 1.94 26.66 -0.48
CA GLY A 265 2.75 27.85 -0.76
C GLY A 265 1.99 29.17 -0.61
N VAL A 266 0.69 29.19 -0.90
CA VAL A 266 -0.16 30.36 -0.66
C VAL A 266 -0.25 30.67 0.84
N VAL A 267 -0.43 29.64 1.67
CA VAL A 267 -0.47 29.80 3.13
C VAL A 267 0.88 30.34 3.65
N VAL A 268 2.00 29.77 3.19
CA VAL A 268 3.34 30.23 3.55
C VAL A 268 3.55 31.70 3.12
N ASN A 269 3.18 32.05 1.90
CA ASN A 269 3.28 33.41 1.37
C ASN A 269 2.53 34.40 2.27
N LEU A 270 1.24 34.17 2.50
CA LEU A 270 0.40 35.05 3.33
C LEU A 270 0.92 35.16 4.76
N THR A 271 1.40 34.07 5.34
CA THR A 271 1.98 34.09 6.69
C THR A 271 3.19 35.04 6.76
N PHE A 272 4.13 34.94 5.84
CA PHE A 272 5.31 35.79 5.85
C PHE A 272 5.00 37.23 5.48
N VAL A 273 4.11 37.49 4.52
CA VAL A 273 3.63 38.85 4.23
C VAL A 273 3.03 39.49 5.51
N THR A 274 2.18 38.77 6.21
CA THR A 274 1.53 39.24 7.44
C THR A 274 2.55 39.50 8.56
N LEU A 275 3.48 38.57 8.79
CA LEU A 275 4.51 38.72 9.83
C LEU A 275 5.40 39.94 9.57
N PHE A 276 5.85 40.18 8.35
CA PHE A 276 6.68 41.32 7.98
C PHE A 276 5.90 42.65 8.05
N ALA A 277 4.63 42.64 7.61
CA ALA A 277 3.76 43.80 7.75
C ALA A 277 3.52 44.17 9.23
N LEU A 278 3.24 43.19 10.11
CA LEU A 278 3.08 43.39 11.54
C LEU A 278 4.38 43.89 12.24
N ALA A 279 5.54 43.49 11.69
CA ALA A 279 6.86 43.98 12.15
C ALA A 279 7.18 45.40 11.67
N GLY A 280 6.26 46.08 10.97
CA GLY A 280 6.46 47.42 10.46
C GLY A 280 7.39 47.54 9.26
N SER A 281 7.63 46.43 8.53
CA SER A 281 8.46 46.43 7.35
C SER A 281 7.78 47.16 6.17
N PRO A 282 8.54 47.80 5.26
CA PRO A 282 7.97 48.36 4.04
C PRO A 282 7.19 47.28 3.23
N GLU A 283 6.10 47.67 2.55
CA GLU A 283 5.20 46.80 1.83
C GLU A 283 5.95 45.90 0.78
N TRP A 284 6.91 46.48 0.06
CA TRP A 284 7.69 45.74 -0.92
C TRP A 284 8.51 44.61 -0.29
N LEU A 285 9.04 44.84 0.93
CA LEU A 285 9.82 43.83 1.65
C LEU A 285 8.92 42.73 2.20
N ALA A 286 7.73 43.06 2.73
CA ALA A 286 6.73 42.10 3.14
C ALA A 286 6.30 41.22 1.98
N LEU A 287 5.96 41.80 0.83
CA LEU A 287 5.59 41.03 -0.38
C LEU A 287 6.74 40.15 -0.88
N LEU A 288 7.95 40.67 -0.95
CA LEU A 288 9.14 39.91 -1.38
C LEU A 288 9.41 38.74 -0.45
N SER A 289 9.30 38.93 0.86
CA SER A 289 9.49 37.87 1.87
C SER A 289 8.53 36.70 1.66
N GLY A 290 7.24 36.98 1.42
CA GLY A 290 6.23 35.97 1.13
C GLY A 290 6.52 35.19 -0.13
N ILE A 291 6.90 35.88 -1.22
CA ILE A 291 7.24 35.26 -2.51
C ILE A 291 8.45 34.33 -2.36
N LEU A 292 9.56 34.82 -1.81
CA LEU A 292 10.78 34.04 -1.69
C LEU A 292 10.59 32.81 -0.80
N THR A 293 9.97 32.99 0.36
CA THR A 293 9.73 31.87 1.28
C THR A 293 8.78 30.82 0.70
N SER A 294 7.75 31.23 -0.03
CA SER A 294 6.84 30.28 -0.70
C SER A 294 7.53 29.49 -1.82
N ILE A 295 8.39 30.15 -2.62
CA ILE A 295 9.17 29.46 -3.67
C ILE A 295 10.11 28.42 -3.06
N VAL A 296 10.86 28.79 -2.01
CA VAL A 296 11.77 27.87 -1.31
C VAL A 296 10.98 26.69 -0.67
N SER A 297 9.89 26.99 0.00
CA SER A 297 9.01 25.97 0.59
C SER A 297 8.45 25.02 -0.47
N ASN A 298 7.89 25.55 -1.56
CA ASN A 298 7.34 24.75 -2.65
C ASN A 298 8.41 23.89 -3.32
N PHE A 299 9.62 24.42 -3.54
CA PHE A 299 10.73 23.62 -4.05
C PHE A 299 11.09 22.50 -3.07
N ALA A 300 11.29 22.79 -1.79
CA ALA A 300 11.69 21.82 -0.78
C ALA A 300 10.65 20.69 -0.63
N LEU A 301 9.37 21.04 -0.61
CA LEU A 301 8.28 20.06 -0.52
C LEU A 301 8.15 19.21 -1.78
N ASN A 302 8.24 19.81 -2.97
CA ASN A 302 8.23 19.06 -4.23
C ASN A 302 9.45 18.16 -4.36
N TRP A 303 10.63 18.64 -4.02
CA TRP A 303 11.88 17.90 -4.01
C TRP A 303 11.83 16.73 -3.02
N ARG A 304 11.21 16.93 -1.83
CA ARG A 304 11.14 15.91 -0.77
C ARG A 304 10.03 14.90 -0.97
N PHE A 305 8.86 15.31 -1.47
CA PHE A 305 7.64 14.50 -1.47
C PHE A 305 7.09 14.19 -2.85
N THR A 306 7.08 15.15 -3.79
CA THR A 306 6.49 14.94 -5.12
C THR A 306 7.43 14.17 -6.05
N PHE A 307 8.73 14.49 -6.03
CA PHE A 307 9.74 13.91 -6.93
C PHE A 307 10.91 13.25 -6.16
N PRO A 308 10.67 12.34 -5.21
CA PRO A 308 11.71 11.78 -4.35
C PRO A 308 12.80 11.02 -5.12
N ASP A 309 12.42 10.32 -6.20
CA ASP A 309 13.33 9.46 -6.97
C ASP A 309 14.19 10.25 -7.99
N ALA A 310 13.82 11.49 -8.25
CA ALA A 310 14.49 12.37 -9.20
C ALA A 310 15.40 13.41 -8.53
N ARG A 311 15.68 13.25 -7.24
CA ARG A 311 16.53 14.19 -6.49
C ARG A 311 17.99 14.10 -6.93
N MET A 312 18.55 15.24 -7.32
CA MET A 312 20.00 15.34 -7.51
C MET A 312 20.70 15.44 -6.15
N ARG A 313 21.84 14.82 -6.02
CA ARG A 313 22.67 14.85 -4.80
C ARG A 313 23.75 15.91 -4.91
N GLY A 314 24.18 16.42 -3.75
CA GLY A 314 25.20 17.46 -3.65
C GLY A 314 24.65 18.87 -3.91
N THR A 315 25.34 19.88 -3.35
CA THR A 315 24.90 21.29 -3.36
C THR A 315 24.69 21.83 -4.79
N ARG A 316 25.59 21.52 -5.72
CA ARG A 316 25.47 21.96 -7.13
C ARG A 316 24.21 21.38 -7.80
N GLY A 317 23.91 20.10 -7.57
CA GLY A 317 22.73 19.46 -8.15
C GLY A 317 21.42 20.04 -7.60
N VAL A 318 21.35 20.30 -6.30
CA VAL A 318 20.18 20.93 -5.66
C VAL A 318 19.98 22.35 -6.17
N LEU A 319 21.04 23.16 -6.28
CA LEU A 319 20.95 24.51 -6.81
C LEU A 319 20.49 24.53 -8.27
N GLN A 320 21.00 23.60 -9.10
CA GLN A 320 20.57 23.46 -10.48
C GLN A 320 19.08 23.12 -10.59
N GLN A 321 18.57 22.18 -9.76
CA GLN A 321 17.16 21.86 -9.71
C GLN A 321 16.32 23.03 -9.18
N PHE A 322 16.81 23.78 -8.19
CA PHE A 322 16.14 24.97 -7.68
C PHE A 322 16.01 26.05 -8.75
N ALA A 323 17.09 26.36 -9.47
CA ALA A 323 17.06 27.34 -10.57
C ALA A 323 16.08 26.91 -11.68
N GLY A 324 16.09 25.62 -12.04
CA GLY A 324 15.12 25.06 -12.99
C GLY A 324 13.68 25.17 -12.51
N PHE A 325 13.43 24.92 -11.20
CA PHE A 325 12.11 25.06 -10.59
C PHE A 325 11.60 26.51 -10.63
N VAL A 326 12.46 27.48 -10.32
CA VAL A 326 12.14 28.92 -10.42
C VAL A 326 11.79 29.29 -11.87
N GLY A 327 12.61 28.85 -12.83
CA GLY A 327 12.33 29.08 -14.26
C GLY A 327 11.00 28.48 -14.71
N ALA A 328 10.71 27.23 -14.35
CA ALA A 328 9.42 26.58 -14.65
C ALA A 328 8.22 27.33 -14.05
N SER A 329 8.38 27.81 -12.80
CA SER A 329 7.34 28.60 -12.11
C SER A 329 7.09 29.95 -12.80
N SER A 330 8.16 30.60 -13.29
CA SER A 330 8.06 31.86 -14.04
C SER A 330 7.32 31.66 -15.37
N VAL A 331 7.59 30.58 -16.10
CA VAL A 331 6.87 30.25 -17.35
C VAL A 331 5.40 29.98 -17.04
N GLY A 332 5.10 29.21 -16.01
CA GLY A 332 3.73 28.94 -15.57
C GLY A 332 2.96 30.21 -15.21
N ALA A 333 3.59 31.13 -14.46
CA ALA A 333 2.99 32.41 -14.08
C ALA A 333 2.76 33.33 -15.29
N SER A 334 3.69 33.38 -16.24
CA SER A 334 3.53 34.16 -17.48
C SER A 334 2.37 33.64 -18.33
N LEU A 335 2.22 32.31 -18.45
CA LEU A 335 1.10 31.69 -19.15
C LEU A 335 -0.23 31.96 -18.46
N GLN A 336 -0.27 31.84 -17.13
CA GLN A 336 -1.45 32.16 -16.32
C GLN A 336 -1.93 33.59 -16.59
N TYR A 337 -1.04 34.55 -16.51
CA TYR A 337 -1.34 35.96 -16.73
C TYR A 337 -1.79 36.22 -18.18
N GLY A 338 -1.03 35.71 -19.15
CA GLY A 338 -1.33 35.90 -20.57
C GLY A 338 -2.68 35.30 -20.97
N LEU A 339 -3.01 34.10 -20.50
CA LEU A 339 -4.28 33.46 -20.79
C LEU A 339 -5.46 34.19 -20.09
N ALA A 340 -5.30 34.61 -18.85
CA ALA A 340 -6.33 35.39 -18.16
C ALA A 340 -6.64 36.68 -18.90
N LEU A 341 -5.62 37.44 -19.34
CA LEU A 341 -5.78 38.65 -20.11
C LEU A 341 -6.48 38.38 -21.49
N LEU A 342 -6.07 37.33 -22.18
CA LEU A 342 -6.66 36.94 -23.45
C LEU A 342 -8.16 36.65 -23.29
N LEU A 343 -8.54 35.87 -22.27
CA LEU A 343 -9.93 35.51 -21.99
C LEU A 343 -10.79 36.76 -21.68
N VAL A 344 -10.31 37.65 -20.82
CA VAL A 344 -11.03 38.89 -20.49
C VAL A 344 -11.23 39.78 -21.70
N ARG A 345 -10.22 39.88 -22.59
CA ARG A 345 -10.33 40.68 -23.82
C ARG A 345 -11.23 40.04 -24.87
N SER A 346 -11.19 38.71 -25.02
CA SER A 346 -11.96 37.98 -26.02
C SER A 346 -13.43 37.80 -25.62
N PHE A 347 -13.71 37.77 -24.34
CA PHE A 347 -15.04 37.52 -23.77
C PHE A 347 -15.37 38.56 -22.67
N PRO A 348 -15.78 39.78 -23.05
CA PRO A 348 -16.02 40.85 -22.07
C PRO A 348 -17.08 40.56 -21.01
N ALA A 349 -18.01 39.61 -21.29
CA ALA A 349 -19.01 39.15 -20.33
C ALA A 349 -18.48 38.10 -19.31
N LEU A 350 -17.25 37.60 -19.51
CA LEU A 350 -16.66 36.59 -18.61
C LEU A 350 -16.17 37.28 -17.32
N PRO A 351 -16.61 36.85 -16.12
CA PRO A 351 -16.11 37.38 -14.89
C PRO A 351 -14.59 37.22 -14.79
N LEU A 352 -13.89 38.26 -14.31
CA LEU A 352 -12.44 38.27 -14.16
C LEU A 352 -11.90 37.07 -13.33
N GLN A 353 -12.67 36.67 -12.31
CA GLN A 353 -12.35 35.52 -11.46
C GLN A 353 -12.32 34.20 -12.25
N VAL A 354 -13.26 34.03 -13.20
CA VAL A 354 -13.31 32.82 -14.04
C VAL A 354 -12.12 32.78 -15.01
N ALA A 355 -11.80 33.92 -15.62
CA ALA A 355 -10.61 34.05 -16.48
C ALA A 355 -9.30 33.76 -15.67
N ALA A 356 -9.20 34.29 -14.45
CA ALA A 356 -8.08 34.04 -13.56
C ALA A 356 -7.95 32.56 -13.18
N LEU A 357 -9.06 31.89 -12.81
CA LEU A 357 -9.07 30.46 -12.51
C LEU A 357 -8.64 29.59 -13.70
N ALA A 358 -9.09 29.93 -14.90
CA ALA A 358 -8.66 29.25 -16.12
C ALA A 358 -7.14 29.42 -16.36
N GLY A 359 -6.65 30.64 -16.18
CA GLY A 359 -5.21 30.92 -16.24
C GLY A 359 -4.39 30.15 -15.21
N ILE A 360 -4.85 30.11 -13.95
CA ILE A 360 -4.20 29.34 -12.87
C ILE A 360 -4.15 27.85 -13.25
N ALA A 361 -5.25 27.28 -13.71
CA ALA A 361 -5.31 25.86 -14.10
C ALA A 361 -4.32 25.55 -15.23
N ALA A 362 -4.28 26.38 -16.29
CA ALA A 362 -3.35 26.22 -17.41
C ALA A 362 -1.89 26.38 -16.97
N GLY A 363 -1.58 27.44 -16.21
CA GLY A 363 -0.24 27.73 -15.68
C GLY A 363 0.27 26.60 -14.77
N MET A 364 -0.61 26.03 -13.92
CA MET A 364 -0.27 24.91 -13.05
C MET A 364 0.07 23.64 -13.84
N VAL A 365 -0.70 23.31 -14.88
CA VAL A 365 -0.46 22.14 -15.73
C VAL A 365 0.89 22.27 -16.43
N VAL A 366 1.18 23.44 -17.01
CA VAL A 366 2.47 23.68 -17.71
C VAL A 366 3.64 23.70 -16.74
N ASN A 367 3.50 24.38 -15.59
CA ASN A 367 4.52 24.37 -14.53
C ASN A 367 4.81 22.96 -14.04
N TYR A 368 3.78 22.14 -13.79
CA TYR A 368 3.96 20.75 -13.43
C TYR A 368 4.68 19.96 -14.54
N ALA A 369 4.28 20.11 -15.80
CA ALA A 369 4.88 19.39 -16.91
C ALA A 369 6.37 19.73 -17.05
N ILE A 370 6.73 21.02 -17.01
CA ILE A 370 8.13 21.45 -17.07
C ILE A 370 8.92 20.87 -15.88
N ASN A 371 8.40 20.98 -14.67
CA ASN A 371 9.07 20.41 -13.50
C ASN A 371 9.25 18.90 -13.63
N ARG A 372 8.21 18.15 -14.00
CA ARG A 372 8.25 16.69 -14.09
C ARG A 372 9.25 16.19 -15.14
N TYR A 373 9.22 16.77 -16.34
CA TYR A 373 9.95 16.23 -17.48
C TYR A 373 11.33 16.86 -17.69
N PHE A 374 11.52 18.11 -17.31
CA PHE A 374 12.76 18.87 -17.57
C PHE A 374 13.58 19.13 -16.32
N VAL A 375 12.96 19.51 -15.20
CA VAL A 375 13.68 19.84 -13.95
C VAL A 375 14.03 18.58 -13.19
N PHE A 376 13.02 17.75 -12.87
CA PHE A 376 13.21 16.53 -12.09
C PHE A 376 13.45 15.28 -12.95
N LYS A 377 13.22 15.34 -14.26
CA LYS A 377 13.48 14.25 -15.23
C LYS A 377 13.02 12.88 -14.73
N THR A 378 11.78 12.80 -14.25
CA THR A 378 11.23 11.55 -13.71
C THR A 378 11.13 10.49 -14.81
N LYS A 379 11.79 9.35 -14.61
CA LYS A 379 11.64 8.20 -15.49
C LYS A 379 10.25 7.60 -15.28
N HIS A 380 9.55 7.28 -16.37
CA HIS A 380 8.31 6.50 -16.25
C HIS A 380 8.61 5.13 -15.64
N PRO A 381 7.90 4.68 -14.61
CA PRO A 381 7.97 3.27 -14.26
C PRO A 381 7.55 2.45 -15.50
N PRO A 382 8.23 1.34 -15.79
CA PRO A 382 7.87 0.50 -16.92
C PRO A 382 6.41 0.05 -16.76
N ARG A 383 5.57 0.35 -17.76
CA ARG A 383 4.18 -0.12 -17.79
C ARG A 383 4.18 -1.66 -17.74
N PRO A 384 3.27 -2.30 -16.98
CA PRO A 384 3.09 -3.73 -17.07
C PRO A 384 2.82 -4.08 -18.54
N LYS A 385 3.60 -5.03 -19.08
CA LYS A 385 3.34 -5.52 -20.44
C LYS A 385 1.96 -6.16 -20.45
N LYS A 386 1.01 -5.58 -21.18
CA LYS A 386 -0.25 -6.27 -21.52
C LYS A 386 0.17 -7.56 -22.25
N ARG A 387 -0.19 -8.73 -21.73
CA ARG A 387 -0.16 -9.92 -22.54
C ARG A 387 -1.18 -9.72 -23.65
N GLY A 388 -0.74 -9.84 -24.91
CA GLY A 388 -1.65 -10.04 -26.01
C GLY A 388 -2.52 -11.26 -25.69
N VAL A 389 -3.79 -11.13 -25.98
CA VAL A 389 -4.83 -12.17 -25.95
C VAL A 389 -4.39 -13.31 -26.84
#